data_074d6cb6a818f3ecbbfd8593c7ee9068
#
_entry.id   074d6cb6a818f3ecbbfd8593c7ee9068
#
_cell.length_a   1.000
_cell.length_b   1.000
_cell.length_c   1.000
_cell.angle_alpha   90.00
_cell.angle_beta   90.00
_cell.angle_gamma   90.00
#
_symmetry.space_group_name_H-M   'P 1'
#
loop_
_entity.id
_entity.type
_entity.pdbx_description
1 polymer ?
#
loop_
_entity_poly.entity_id
_entity_poly.type
_entity_poly.pdbx_seq_one_letter_code
_entity_poly.pdbx_strand_id
1 'polypeptide(L)'
;TKWSSDLINGLDMIKNFLGLIIFLIIQVISLDNAFAFNDHNVREFLDERENLWPELYLPNFKFSNTSRDLIYPNWFEGNWLVTSQDLEDESQAPVIYKVNFFKNNLNEVIGNRSKNSESIGKAIFGDTLIKVVNDPKSINKQITYLKDDLYIDSRITGRNQIQDDDMFFADELVIQTLHKPGASRVNQVETISKF
;
A
#
# COMPACT_ATOMS: atom_id res chain seq x y z
N THR A 1 -26.39 -7.06 -25.81
CA THR A 1 -25.21 -6.38 -26.36
C THR A 1 -24.74 -5.23 -25.45
N LYS A 2 -25.54 -4.73 -24.51
CA LYS A 2 -25.16 -3.67 -23.54
C LYS A 2 -24.34 -4.23 -22.38
N TRP A 3 -24.51 -5.49 -22.05
CA TRP A 3 -23.76 -6.18 -20.98
C TRP A 3 -22.28 -6.40 -21.27
N SER A 4 -21.91 -6.50 -22.56
CA SER A 4 -20.49 -6.71 -22.92
C SER A 4 -19.65 -5.45 -22.83
N SER A 5 -20.24 -4.26 -23.04
CA SER A 5 -19.53 -2.99 -22.97
C SER A 5 -19.25 -2.57 -21.52
N ASP A 6 -20.18 -2.82 -20.59
CA ASP A 6 -20.01 -2.47 -19.19
C ASP A 6 -19.00 -3.39 -18.47
N LEU A 7 -18.93 -4.66 -18.90
CA LEU A 7 -17.90 -5.61 -18.45
C LEU A 7 -16.51 -5.26 -18.99
N ILE A 8 -16.43 -4.79 -20.23
CA ILE A 8 -15.17 -4.36 -20.85
C ILE A 8 -14.67 -3.07 -20.19
N ASN A 9 -15.56 -2.11 -19.92
CA ASN A 9 -15.20 -0.87 -19.21
C ASN A 9 -14.75 -1.12 -17.76
N GLY A 10 -15.41 -2.05 -17.06
CA GLY A 10 -14.97 -2.48 -15.72
C GLY A 10 -13.64 -3.22 -15.75
N LEU A 11 -13.35 -3.99 -16.78
CA LEU A 11 -12.09 -4.71 -16.96
C LEU A 11 -10.95 -3.78 -17.38
N ASP A 12 -11.22 -2.75 -18.16
CA ASP A 12 -10.22 -1.74 -18.54
C ASP A 12 -9.92 -0.79 -17.38
N MET A 13 -10.91 -0.44 -16.58
CA MET A 13 -10.71 0.26 -15.30
C MET A 13 -9.85 -0.57 -14.33
N ILE A 14 -10.07 -1.89 -14.25
CA ILE A 14 -9.26 -2.82 -13.45
C ILE A 14 -7.86 -3.01 -14.06
N LYS A 15 -7.70 -2.97 -15.37
CA LYS A 15 -6.38 -3.10 -16.04
C LYS A 15 -5.49 -1.88 -15.78
N ASN A 16 -6.04 -0.68 -15.89
CA ASN A 16 -5.35 0.56 -15.56
C ASN A 16 -5.07 0.66 -14.06
N PHE A 17 -5.91 0.02 -13.25
CA PHE A 17 -5.88 0.03 -11.80
C PHE A 17 -4.82 -0.87 -11.16
N LEU A 18 -4.41 -1.91 -11.83
CA LEU A 18 -3.35 -2.82 -11.35
C LEU A 18 -1.94 -2.22 -11.51
N GLY A 19 -1.82 -1.08 -12.22
CA GLY A 19 -0.65 -0.21 -12.21
C GLY A 19 -0.69 0.85 -11.10
N LEU A 20 -1.88 1.11 -10.53
CA LEU A 20 -2.12 2.23 -9.60
C LEU A 20 -2.19 1.76 -8.16
N ILE A 21 -1.15 1.21 -7.59
CA ILE A 21 -1.03 1.17 -6.14
C ILE A 21 0.08 2.13 -5.72
N ILE A 22 -0.37 3.35 -5.58
CA ILE A 22 -0.11 4.34 -4.55
C ILE A 22 1.36 4.56 -4.28
N PHE A 23 1.86 5.52 -4.98
CA PHE A 23 3.01 6.29 -4.58
C PHE A 23 2.55 7.35 -3.57
N LEU A 24 2.84 7.17 -2.30
CA LEU A 24 2.68 8.21 -1.29
C LEU A 24 4.04 8.85 -1.04
N ILE A 25 4.41 9.84 -1.86
CA ILE A 25 5.52 10.73 -1.52
C ILE A 25 4.91 12.00 -0.94
N ILE A 26 4.97 12.13 0.37
CA ILE A 26 4.86 13.42 1.03
C ILE A 26 6.29 13.86 1.31
N GLN A 27 6.80 14.83 0.57
CA GLN A 27 8.07 15.46 0.89
C GLN A 27 7.85 16.45 2.04
N VAL A 28 8.34 16.10 3.21
CA VAL A 28 8.63 17.07 4.27
C VAL A 28 10.16 17.15 4.38
N ILE A 29 10.70 18.29 4.02
CA ILE A 29 12.12 18.60 4.17
C ILE A 29 12.34 19.06 5.59
N SER A 30 13.10 18.33 6.40
CA SER A 30 13.86 18.88 7.52
C SER A 30 15.07 18.00 7.86
N LEU A 31 16.14 18.68 8.20
CA LEU A 31 17.51 18.23 8.32
C LEU A 31 17.80 17.66 9.73
N ASP A 32 18.74 16.74 9.76
CA ASP A 32 19.76 16.43 10.78
C ASP A 32 19.56 15.29 11.80
N ASN A 33 20.42 14.27 11.53
CA ASN A 33 21.33 13.53 12.41
C ASN A 33 20.87 12.54 13.49
N ALA A 34 21.14 11.29 13.13
CA ALA A 34 21.87 10.25 13.86
C ALA A 34 21.19 9.53 15.04
N PHE A 35 21.04 8.23 14.87
CA PHE A 35 21.75 7.19 15.64
C PHE A 35 21.61 5.82 14.99
N ALA A 36 22.75 5.25 14.61
CA ALA A 36 22.89 3.98 13.93
C ALA A 36 23.03 2.83 14.95
N PHE A 37 22.28 1.76 14.76
CA PHE A 37 22.78 0.41 15.00
C PHE A 37 21.90 -0.61 14.26
N ASN A 38 22.46 -1.36 13.36
CA ASN A 38 21.81 -2.28 12.40
C ASN A 38 20.98 -1.62 11.27
N ASP A 39 20.69 -0.35 11.32
CA ASP A 39 19.88 0.36 10.33
C ASP A 39 20.65 0.69 9.05
N HIS A 40 21.98 0.64 9.06
CA HIS A 40 22.78 1.00 7.89
C HIS A 40 22.43 0.12 6.68
N ASN A 41 22.34 -1.18 6.86
CA ASN A 41 22.03 -2.10 5.76
C ASN A 41 20.58 -1.95 5.26
N VAL A 42 19.65 -1.64 6.16
CA VAL A 42 18.24 -1.40 5.80
C VAL A 42 18.12 -0.05 5.09
N ARG A 43 18.80 0.98 5.58
CA ARG A 43 18.83 2.30 4.94
C ARG A 43 19.43 2.21 3.53
N GLU A 44 20.58 1.58 3.39
CA GLU A 44 21.23 1.38 2.09
C GLU A 44 20.30 0.66 1.10
N PHE A 45 19.61 -0.38 1.56
CA PHE A 45 18.61 -1.09 0.74
C PHE A 45 17.44 -0.16 0.33
N LEU A 46 16.89 0.63 1.26
CA LEU A 46 15.79 1.54 0.98
C LEU A 46 16.22 2.66 0.01
N ASP A 47 17.40 3.23 0.21
CA ASP A 47 17.97 4.26 -0.69
C ASP A 47 18.23 3.68 -2.09
N GLU A 48 18.70 2.44 -2.19
CA GLU A 48 18.86 1.73 -3.48
C GLU A 48 17.50 1.57 -4.18
N ARG A 49 16.47 1.16 -3.45
CA ARG A 49 15.12 1.00 -4.01
C ARG A 49 14.52 2.32 -4.47
N GLU A 50 14.67 3.38 -3.71
CA GLU A 50 14.23 4.72 -4.08
C GLU A 50 14.92 5.20 -5.37
N ASN A 51 16.23 4.99 -5.48
CA ASN A 51 17.02 5.40 -6.64
C ASN A 51 16.70 4.61 -7.92
N LEU A 52 16.28 3.35 -7.78
CA LEU A 52 15.92 2.48 -8.92
C LEU A 52 14.45 2.68 -9.35
N TRP A 53 13.64 3.35 -8.55
CA TRP A 53 12.25 3.60 -8.88
C TRP A 53 12.10 4.46 -10.16
N PRO A 54 11.15 4.19 -11.08
CA PRO A 54 10.10 3.16 -11.03
C PRO A 54 10.46 1.85 -11.75
N GLU A 55 11.72 1.52 -11.90
CA GLU A 55 12.11 0.28 -12.57
C GLU A 55 11.53 -0.94 -11.87
N LEU A 56 10.87 -1.79 -12.65
CA LEU A 56 10.23 -3.03 -12.18
C LEU A 56 11.29 -4.09 -11.82
N TYR A 57 12.08 -3.78 -10.83
CA TYR A 57 13.05 -4.70 -10.27
C TYR A 57 12.41 -5.39 -9.05
N LEU A 58 12.31 -6.72 -9.08
CA LEU A 58 11.81 -7.46 -7.92
C LEU A 58 12.80 -7.30 -6.77
N PRO A 59 12.43 -6.61 -5.69
CA PRO A 59 13.35 -6.40 -4.57
C PRO A 59 13.70 -7.74 -3.95
N ASN A 60 14.99 -7.93 -3.68
CA ASN A 60 15.45 -9.05 -2.89
C ASN A 60 15.41 -8.66 -1.41
N PHE A 61 14.30 -8.94 -0.73
CA PHE A 61 14.12 -8.63 0.68
C PHE A 61 15.02 -9.50 1.56
N LYS A 62 16.30 -9.15 1.65
CA LYS A 62 17.26 -9.85 2.51
C LYS A 62 16.95 -9.71 4.00
N PHE A 63 16.21 -8.65 4.38
CA PHE A 63 15.90 -8.28 5.77
C PHE A 63 14.39 -8.28 6.04
N SER A 64 13.63 -9.05 5.30
CA SER A 64 12.19 -9.10 5.42
C SER A 64 11.74 -9.47 6.83
N ASN A 65 11.05 -8.57 7.51
CA ASN A 65 10.37 -8.84 8.78
C ASN A 65 8.87 -8.69 8.60
N THR A 66 8.20 -9.76 8.25
CA THR A 66 6.74 -9.78 8.10
C THR A 66 5.98 -10.20 9.36
N SER A 67 6.69 -10.45 10.47
CA SER A 67 6.06 -10.88 11.73
C SER A 67 5.34 -9.75 12.47
N ARG A 68 5.67 -8.49 12.18
CA ARG A 68 5.10 -7.29 12.78
C ARG A 68 4.46 -6.39 11.72
N ASP A 69 3.56 -5.51 12.15
CA ASP A 69 3.05 -4.43 11.31
C ASP A 69 4.09 -3.31 11.14
N LEU A 70 3.89 -2.39 10.19
CA LEU A 70 4.65 -1.14 10.16
C LEU A 70 4.38 -0.34 11.41
N ILE A 71 5.45 0.13 12.04
CA ILE A 71 5.39 1.01 13.21
C ILE A 71 5.77 2.41 12.72
N TYR A 72 4.90 3.36 12.94
CA TYR A 72 5.06 4.74 12.50
C TYR A 72 5.56 5.62 13.62
N PRO A 73 6.27 6.73 13.34
CA PRO A 73 6.62 7.73 14.34
C PRO A 73 5.36 8.28 15.05
N ASN A 74 5.53 8.80 16.26
CA ASN A 74 4.40 9.28 17.07
C ASN A 74 3.60 10.41 16.40
N TRP A 75 4.24 11.23 15.56
CA TRP A 75 3.58 12.32 14.85
C TRP A 75 2.60 11.84 13.75
N PHE A 76 2.65 10.56 13.35
CA PHE A 76 1.66 9.96 12.44
C PHE A 76 0.29 9.73 13.10
N GLU A 77 0.22 9.68 14.44
CA GLU A 77 -1.06 9.41 15.12
C GLU A 77 -2.14 10.39 14.70
N GLY A 78 -3.28 9.89 14.24
CA GLY A 78 -4.41 10.71 13.85
C GLY A 78 -5.06 10.32 12.53
N ASN A 79 -5.75 11.29 11.93
CA ASN A 79 -6.42 11.16 10.65
C ASN A 79 -5.76 12.06 9.61
N TRP A 80 -5.48 11.51 8.45
CA TRP A 80 -4.80 12.20 7.37
C TRP A 80 -5.65 12.21 6.11
N LEU A 81 -5.59 13.29 5.36
CA LEU A 81 -6.14 13.37 4.01
C LEU A 81 -4.99 13.13 3.03
N VAL A 82 -5.16 12.12 2.19
CA VAL A 82 -4.16 11.71 1.20
C VAL A 82 -4.67 12.04 -0.18
N THR A 83 -3.77 12.57 -1.01
CA THR A 83 -3.99 12.78 -2.45
C THR A 83 -2.97 11.92 -3.20
N SER A 84 -3.47 11.00 -4.05
CA SER A 84 -2.64 10.14 -4.89
C SER A 84 -2.79 10.54 -6.35
N GLN A 85 -1.68 10.71 -7.04
CA GLN A 85 -1.62 11.02 -8.47
C GLN A 85 -1.02 9.86 -9.24
N ASP A 86 -1.60 9.53 -10.40
CA ASP A 86 -0.96 8.64 -11.36
C ASP A 86 0.18 9.36 -12.07
N LEU A 87 1.39 8.82 -12.02
CA LEU A 87 2.56 9.40 -12.68
C LEU A 87 2.71 8.94 -14.13
N GLU A 88 2.05 7.86 -14.53
CA GLU A 88 2.03 7.38 -15.91
C GLU A 88 0.96 8.09 -16.74
N ASP A 89 -0.09 8.57 -16.08
CA ASP A 89 -1.19 9.31 -16.71
C ASP A 89 -1.62 10.51 -15.84
N GLU A 90 -0.86 11.58 -15.91
CA GLU A 90 -1.12 12.83 -15.17
C GLU A 90 -2.45 13.52 -15.58
N SER A 91 -3.07 13.09 -16.69
CA SER A 91 -4.38 13.62 -17.10
C SER A 91 -5.53 13.09 -16.25
N GLN A 92 -5.34 12.02 -15.50
CA GLN A 92 -6.32 11.48 -14.58
C GLN A 92 -6.45 12.36 -13.33
N ALA A 93 -7.68 12.52 -12.88
CA ALA A 93 -7.93 13.24 -11.63
C ALA A 93 -7.29 12.49 -10.44
N PRO A 94 -6.64 13.21 -9.51
CA PRO A 94 -6.05 12.59 -8.33
C PRO A 94 -7.12 11.89 -7.48
N VAL A 95 -6.73 10.78 -6.89
CA VAL A 95 -7.57 10.03 -5.95
C VAL A 95 -7.37 10.57 -4.55
N ILE A 96 -8.47 11.01 -3.90
CA ILE A 96 -8.43 11.60 -2.56
C ILE A 96 -9.14 10.65 -1.58
N TYR A 97 -8.47 10.33 -0.48
CA TYR A 97 -9.02 9.45 0.55
C TYR A 97 -8.47 9.80 1.94
N LYS A 98 -9.11 9.26 2.98
CA LYS A 98 -8.69 9.45 4.37
C LYS A 98 -8.02 8.20 4.89
N VAL A 99 -6.97 8.37 5.69
CA VAL A 99 -6.31 7.28 6.41
C VAL A 99 -6.25 7.62 7.90
N ASN A 100 -6.17 6.56 8.73
CA ASN A 100 -6.14 6.68 10.18
C ASN A 100 -4.96 5.87 10.73
N PHE A 101 -4.24 6.47 11.67
CA PHE A 101 -3.19 5.83 12.45
C PHE A 101 -3.53 5.98 13.93
N PHE A 102 -3.26 4.94 14.72
CA PHE A 102 -3.60 4.90 16.13
C PHE A 102 -2.57 4.09 16.93
N LYS A 103 -2.53 4.32 18.23
CA LYS A 103 -1.68 3.54 19.13
C LYS A 103 -2.29 2.19 19.43
N ASN A 104 -1.51 1.14 19.26
CA ASN A 104 -1.86 -0.21 19.67
C ASN A 104 -1.66 -0.41 21.19
N ASN A 105 -1.90 -1.62 21.69
CA ASN A 105 -1.73 -1.96 23.11
C ASN A 105 -0.28 -1.90 23.61
N LEU A 106 0.69 -1.82 22.71
CA LEU A 106 2.12 -1.65 23.00
C LEU A 106 2.54 -0.19 22.93
N ASN A 107 1.59 0.75 22.79
CA ASN A 107 1.84 2.19 22.59
C ASN A 107 2.60 2.50 21.29
N GLU A 108 2.58 1.61 20.31
CA GLU A 108 3.16 1.80 18.99
C GLU A 108 2.10 2.37 18.04
N VAL A 109 2.45 3.37 17.23
CA VAL A 109 1.56 3.93 16.21
C VAL A 109 1.52 2.99 15.02
N ILE A 110 0.34 2.50 14.67
CA ILE A 110 0.11 1.60 13.54
C ILE A 110 -1.02 2.12 12.65
N GLY A 111 -1.04 1.71 11.39
CA GLY A 111 -2.13 2.03 10.47
C GLY A 111 -3.40 1.22 10.77
N ASN A 112 -4.56 1.85 10.68
CA ASN A 112 -5.85 1.14 10.72
C ASN A 112 -6.10 0.45 9.37
N ARG A 113 -5.48 -0.70 9.17
CA ARG A 113 -5.35 -1.36 7.87
C ARG A 113 -6.68 -1.56 7.15
N SER A 114 -7.70 -2.13 7.81
CA SER A 114 -8.99 -2.38 7.15
C SER A 114 -9.71 -1.08 6.79
N LYS A 115 -9.73 -0.09 7.69
CA LYS A 115 -10.34 1.22 7.42
C LYS A 115 -9.61 1.98 6.33
N ASN A 116 -8.27 1.97 6.37
CA ASN A 116 -7.44 2.64 5.36
C ASN A 116 -7.66 2.00 3.99
N SER A 117 -7.59 0.69 3.90
CA SER A 117 -7.85 -0.03 2.64
C SER A 117 -9.29 0.10 2.17
N GLU A 118 -10.28 0.16 3.08
CA GLU A 118 -11.66 0.44 2.71
C GLU A 118 -11.83 1.86 2.15
N SER A 119 -11.18 2.85 2.76
CA SER A 119 -11.21 4.24 2.30
C SER A 119 -10.60 4.40 0.91
N ILE A 120 -9.42 3.80 0.72
CA ILE A 120 -8.75 3.73 -0.57
C ILE A 120 -9.63 3.00 -1.59
N GLY A 121 -10.12 1.82 -1.23
CA GLY A 121 -10.97 1.02 -2.10
C GLY A 121 -12.26 1.75 -2.51
N LYS A 122 -12.88 2.52 -1.60
CA LYS A 122 -14.05 3.36 -1.94
C LYS A 122 -13.71 4.47 -2.91
N ALA A 123 -12.58 5.12 -2.72
CA ALA A 123 -12.13 6.19 -3.62
C ALA A 123 -11.87 5.68 -5.04
N ILE A 124 -11.47 4.44 -5.17
CA ILE A 124 -11.05 3.81 -6.41
C ILE A 124 -12.18 2.99 -7.08
N PHE A 125 -12.80 2.09 -6.34
CA PHE A 125 -13.83 1.17 -6.85
C PHE A 125 -15.25 1.73 -6.73
N GLY A 126 -15.42 2.84 -6.00
CA GLY A 126 -16.74 3.42 -5.76
C GLY A 126 -17.70 2.39 -5.16
N ASP A 127 -18.89 2.31 -5.77
CA ASP A 127 -19.95 1.40 -5.34
C ASP A 127 -19.68 -0.09 -5.64
N THR A 128 -18.59 -0.41 -6.34
CA THR A 128 -18.19 -1.80 -6.59
C THR A 128 -17.57 -2.44 -5.34
N LEU A 129 -17.00 -1.63 -4.44
CA LEU A 129 -16.46 -2.13 -3.17
C LEU A 129 -17.59 -2.56 -2.23
N ILE A 130 -17.54 -3.78 -1.74
CA ILE A 130 -18.46 -4.31 -0.72
C ILE A 130 -17.87 -4.11 0.67
N LYS A 131 -16.66 -4.64 0.91
CA LYS A 131 -15.96 -4.56 2.21
C LYS A 131 -14.51 -4.97 2.10
N VAL A 132 -13.73 -4.58 3.11
CA VAL A 132 -12.36 -5.04 3.33
C VAL A 132 -12.28 -5.76 4.68
N VAL A 133 -11.61 -6.91 4.73
CA VAL A 133 -11.50 -7.74 5.93
C VAL A 133 -10.06 -8.16 6.16
N ASN A 134 -9.53 -7.89 7.35
CA ASN A 134 -8.25 -8.44 7.77
C ASN A 134 -8.39 -9.92 8.12
N ASP A 135 -7.41 -10.74 7.78
CA ASP A 135 -7.34 -12.12 8.24
C ASP A 135 -7.04 -12.13 9.76
N PRO A 136 -7.89 -12.76 10.58
CA PRO A 136 -7.68 -12.78 12.03
C PRO A 136 -6.45 -13.59 12.47
N LYS A 137 -5.90 -14.42 11.57
CA LYS A 137 -4.74 -15.27 11.84
C LYS A 137 -3.44 -14.71 11.28
N SER A 138 -3.51 -13.66 10.46
CA SER A 138 -2.34 -13.09 9.80
C SER A 138 -2.47 -11.58 9.63
N ILE A 139 -1.57 -10.84 10.27
CA ILE A 139 -1.48 -9.38 10.11
C ILE A 139 -1.11 -8.99 8.66
N ASN A 140 -0.56 -9.91 7.89
CA ASN A 140 -0.09 -9.68 6.53
C ASN A 140 -1.12 -10.01 5.45
N LYS A 141 -2.30 -10.47 5.86
CA LYS A 141 -3.33 -10.90 4.90
C LYS A 141 -4.60 -10.08 5.04
N GLN A 142 -5.14 -9.68 3.89
CA GLN A 142 -6.37 -8.92 3.79
C GLN A 142 -7.17 -9.36 2.56
N ILE A 143 -8.49 -9.35 2.66
CA ILE A 143 -9.38 -9.69 1.55
C ILE A 143 -10.29 -8.48 1.28
N THR A 144 -10.29 -8.03 0.03
CA THR A 144 -11.18 -6.99 -0.48
C THR A 144 -12.26 -7.64 -1.32
N TYR A 145 -13.52 -7.52 -0.91
CA TYR A 145 -14.68 -8.04 -1.62
C TYR A 145 -15.28 -6.96 -2.51
N LEU A 146 -15.53 -7.31 -3.75
CA LEU A 146 -16.14 -6.48 -4.78
C LEU A 146 -17.45 -7.10 -5.25
N LYS A 147 -18.28 -6.33 -5.96
CA LYS A 147 -19.48 -6.87 -6.63
C LYS A 147 -19.12 -7.96 -7.65
N ASP A 148 -20.11 -8.70 -8.11
CA ASP A 148 -20.01 -9.72 -9.16
C ASP A 148 -19.06 -10.88 -8.78
N ASP A 149 -19.08 -11.28 -7.49
CA ASP A 149 -18.27 -12.38 -6.94
C ASP A 149 -16.75 -12.19 -7.14
N LEU A 150 -16.31 -10.93 -7.30
CA LEU A 150 -14.91 -10.59 -7.37
C LEU A 150 -14.34 -10.38 -5.96
N TYR A 151 -13.12 -10.84 -5.75
CA TYR A 151 -12.37 -10.46 -4.54
C TYR A 151 -10.87 -10.44 -4.79
N ILE A 152 -10.17 -9.63 -4.01
CA ILE A 152 -8.71 -9.51 -4.03
C ILE A 152 -8.16 -10.06 -2.72
N ASP A 153 -7.36 -11.11 -2.79
CA ASP A 153 -6.54 -11.61 -1.68
C ASP A 153 -5.19 -10.89 -1.75
N SER A 154 -4.88 -10.09 -0.74
CA SER A 154 -3.63 -9.33 -0.62
C SER A 154 -2.78 -9.91 0.50
N ARG A 155 -1.52 -10.21 0.21
CA ARG A 155 -0.56 -10.74 1.17
C ARG A 155 0.75 -9.99 1.10
N ILE A 156 1.18 -9.41 2.22
CA ILE A 156 2.51 -8.82 2.37
C ILE A 156 3.52 -9.96 2.48
N THR A 157 4.53 -9.95 1.61
CA THR A 157 5.57 -10.96 1.50
C THR A 157 6.96 -10.45 1.85
N GLY A 158 7.13 -9.13 1.86
CA GLY A 158 8.37 -8.47 2.28
C GLY A 158 8.06 -7.13 2.92
N ARG A 159 8.85 -6.74 3.92
CA ARG A 159 8.73 -5.47 4.61
C ARG A 159 10.07 -5.07 5.21
N ASN A 160 10.50 -3.84 4.95
CA ASN A 160 11.61 -3.19 5.64
C ASN A 160 11.15 -1.79 6.06
N GLN A 161 11.65 -1.32 7.19
CA GLN A 161 11.41 0.05 7.64
C GLN A 161 12.58 0.58 8.46
N ILE A 162 12.75 1.89 8.39
CA ILE A 162 13.54 2.69 9.34
C ILE A 162 12.64 3.84 9.80
N GLN A 163 12.71 4.15 11.07
CA GLN A 163 12.06 5.33 11.64
C GLN A 163 12.93 5.95 12.72
N ASP A 164 12.84 7.25 12.83
CA ASP A 164 13.30 8.05 13.96
C ASP A 164 12.25 9.12 14.29
N ASP A 165 12.58 10.09 15.13
CA ASP A 165 11.63 11.12 15.56
C ASP A 165 11.12 11.98 14.41
N ASP A 166 11.92 12.17 13.35
CA ASP A 166 11.65 13.11 12.26
C ASP A 166 11.47 12.43 10.90
N MET A 167 11.66 11.11 10.81
CA MET A 167 11.63 10.40 9.53
C MET A 167 10.96 9.05 9.65
N PHE A 168 10.22 8.70 8.60
CA PHE A 168 9.76 7.34 8.33
C PHE A 168 10.10 6.95 6.91
N PHE A 169 10.77 5.81 6.73
CA PHE A 169 11.07 5.25 5.43
C PHE A 169 10.80 3.75 5.44
N ALA A 170 9.96 3.27 4.53
CA ALA A 170 9.59 1.86 4.47
C ALA A 170 9.40 1.39 3.03
N ASP A 171 9.57 0.09 2.84
CA ASP A 171 9.28 -0.63 1.61
C ASP A 171 8.47 -1.89 1.94
N GLU A 172 7.34 -2.08 1.27
CA GLU A 172 6.49 -3.26 1.39
C GLU A 172 6.27 -3.91 0.03
N LEU A 173 6.42 -5.23 -0.01
CA LEU A 173 6.09 -6.07 -1.15
C LEU A 173 4.81 -6.86 -0.88
N VAL A 174 3.83 -6.71 -1.76
CA VAL A 174 2.51 -7.32 -1.63
C VAL A 174 2.22 -8.20 -2.85
N ILE A 175 1.83 -9.45 -2.63
CA ILE A 175 1.21 -10.26 -3.66
C ILE A 175 -0.30 -10.07 -3.57
N GLN A 176 -0.91 -9.73 -4.69
CA GLN A 176 -2.36 -9.60 -4.83
C GLN A 176 -2.88 -10.61 -5.84
N THR A 177 -3.89 -11.37 -5.44
CA THR A 177 -4.60 -12.28 -6.32
C THR A 177 -6.02 -11.79 -6.50
N LEU A 178 -6.35 -11.31 -7.69
CA LEU A 178 -7.72 -11.01 -8.08
C LEU A 178 -8.40 -12.33 -8.49
N HIS A 179 -9.42 -12.72 -7.77
CA HIS A 179 -10.26 -13.86 -8.06
C HIS A 179 -11.54 -13.39 -8.75
N LYS A 180 -11.89 -14.07 -9.83
CA LYS A 180 -13.14 -13.90 -10.57
C LYS A 180 -13.68 -15.28 -10.96
N PRO A 181 -14.98 -15.42 -11.27
CA PRO A 181 -15.53 -16.68 -11.74
C PRO A 181 -14.73 -17.27 -12.91
N GLY A 182 -14.18 -18.46 -12.74
CA GLY A 182 -13.45 -19.20 -13.76
C GLY A 182 -12.00 -18.78 -14.03
N ALA A 183 -11.48 -17.75 -13.34
CA ALA A 183 -10.09 -17.32 -13.52
C ALA A 183 -9.54 -16.56 -12.32
N SER A 184 -8.21 -16.52 -12.19
CA SER A 184 -7.52 -15.66 -11.22
C SER A 184 -6.34 -14.96 -11.90
N ARG A 185 -6.02 -13.76 -11.42
CA ARG A 185 -4.84 -12.99 -11.85
C ARG A 185 -4.01 -12.63 -10.65
N VAL A 186 -2.71 -12.88 -10.73
CA VAL A 186 -1.74 -12.54 -9.69
C VAL A 186 -0.94 -11.31 -10.13
N ASN A 187 -0.80 -10.38 -9.21
CA ASN A 187 0.07 -9.22 -9.34
C ASN A 187 1.00 -9.14 -8.14
N GLN A 188 2.13 -8.50 -8.36
CA GLN A 188 3.06 -8.11 -7.32
C GLN A 188 3.13 -6.60 -7.30
N VAL A 189 3.06 -6.03 -6.12
CA VAL A 189 3.02 -4.58 -5.90
C VAL A 189 4.07 -4.25 -4.86
N GLU A 190 4.93 -3.31 -5.17
CA GLU A 190 5.88 -2.71 -4.25
C GLU A 190 5.36 -1.33 -3.84
N THR A 191 5.48 -1.00 -2.57
CA THR A 191 5.13 0.31 -2.03
C THR A 191 6.31 0.86 -1.24
N ILE A 192 6.88 1.94 -1.74
CA ILE A 192 7.92 2.71 -1.04
C ILE A 192 7.24 3.91 -0.38
N SER A 193 7.48 4.09 0.91
CA SER A 193 6.92 5.19 1.71
C SER A 193 8.05 5.97 2.37
N LYS A 194 8.09 7.28 2.15
CA LYS A 194 9.10 8.19 2.73
C LYS A 194 8.41 9.45 3.21
N PHE A 195 8.61 9.79 4.46
CA PHE A 195 7.99 10.93 5.13
C PHE A 195 8.99 11.65 6.02
#